data_a92eedf719c9dc7c20268b71b7b5a7df
#
_entry.id   a92eedf719c9dc7c20268b71b7b5a7df
#
_cell.length_a   1.000
_cell.length_b   1.000
_cell.length_c   1.000
_cell.angle_alpha   90.00
_cell.angle_beta   90.00
_cell.angle_gamma   90.00
#
_symmetry.space_group_name_H-M   'P 1'
#
loop_
_entity.id
_entity.type
_entity.pdbx_description
1 polymer ?
#
loop_
_entity_poly.entity_id
_entity_poly.type
_entity_poly.pdbx_seq_one_letter_code
_entity_poly.pdbx_strand_id
1 'polypeptide(L)'
;HCMMMENVNYGREELMFLNIIRNGKLGELLHGEAAYIHDLRFQMNEEERGTGSWRTLEYEKRRGNLYPTHGLGPVSQYMNLLRSEDTFKSLVSLSSPALGRKKFGEENFPSNHKWNKLNYQNGDINTSIIKTYLGRTIMVQWDETSPRPYTRLNLIQGTKGILAGGPTRAAFDNGFENYSNDAEKWITGKGIEQLYEKFDHPLYKRLNSKTKYSGHGGMDGIMMYRIVECLQNGLPLDQNVYEGSAWSSLIELTSKSVNNDGHPQNFPDFTRGDWVNTKKFDIIS
;
A
#
# COMPACT_ATOMS: atom_id res chain seq x y z
N HIS A 1 -12.53 -20.36 3.73
CA HIS A 1 -12.28 -19.00 3.24
C HIS A 1 -11.26 -18.28 4.13
N CYS A 2 -10.26 -17.65 3.54
CA CYS A 2 -9.28 -16.84 4.23
C CYS A 2 -9.01 -15.58 3.40
N MET A 3 -9.09 -14.40 4.02
CA MET A 3 -8.91 -13.11 3.37
C MET A 3 -7.96 -12.25 4.18
N MET A 4 -7.02 -11.60 3.51
CA MET A 4 -6.31 -10.45 4.08
C MET A 4 -7.29 -9.27 4.14
N MET A 5 -7.49 -8.72 5.32
CA MET A 5 -8.41 -7.58 5.52
C MET A 5 -7.68 -6.24 5.30
N GLU A 6 -7.12 -6.06 4.09
CA GLU A 6 -6.49 -4.80 3.71
C GLU A 6 -7.56 -3.79 3.28
N ASN A 7 -7.97 -2.96 4.22
CA ASN A 7 -9.07 -2.01 4.04
C ASN A 7 -8.79 -0.90 3.03
N VAL A 8 -7.53 -0.54 2.85
CA VAL A 8 -7.13 0.53 1.92
C VAL A 8 -7.51 0.21 0.48
N ASN A 9 -7.56 -1.06 0.09
CA ASN A 9 -8.05 -1.46 -1.23
C ASN A 9 -9.50 -1.02 -1.51
N TYR A 10 -10.24 -0.62 -0.48
CA TYR A 10 -11.62 -0.12 -0.58
C TYR A 10 -11.73 1.40 -0.38
N GLY A 11 -10.62 2.11 -0.35
CA GLY A 11 -10.57 3.57 -0.38
C GLY A 11 -11.17 4.13 -1.66
N ARG A 12 -11.83 5.30 -1.59
CA ARG A 12 -12.43 5.93 -2.77
C ARG A 12 -11.40 6.19 -3.86
N GLU A 13 -10.23 6.70 -3.48
CA GLU A 13 -9.13 6.99 -4.39
C GLU A 13 -8.62 5.71 -5.05
N GLU A 14 -8.35 4.68 -4.25
CA GLU A 14 -7.85 3.39 -4.74
C GLU A 14 -8.86 2.70 -5.67
N LEU A 15 -10.13 2.71 -5.31
CA LEU A 15 -11.20 2.17 -6.16
C LEU A 15 -11.36 2.98 -7.46
N MET A 16 -11.26 4.31 -7.42
CA MET A 16 -11.28 5.14 -8.64
C MET A 16 -10.08 4.84 -9.53
N PHE A 17 -8.88 4.73 -8.97
CA PHE A 17 -7.68 4.38 -9.73
C PHE A 17 -7.83 3.02 -10.40
N LEU A 18 -8.32 2.02 -9.67
CA LEU A 18 -8.62 0.69 -10.23
C LEU A 18 -9.60 0.81 -11.41
N ASN A 19 -10.67 1.60 -11.28
CA ASN A 19 -11.64 1.79 -12.35
C ASN A 19 -11.02 2.46 -13.58
N ILE A 20 -10.23 3.51 -13.42
CA ILE A 20 -9.52 4.18 -14.51
C ILE A 20 -8.58 3.19 -15.25
N ILE A 21 -7.84 2.37 -14.50
CA ILE A 21 -6.92 1.37 -15.04
C ILE A 21 -7.68 0.31 -15.83
N ARG A 22 -8.77 -0.25 -15.28
CA ARG A 22 -9.59 -1.27 -15.94
C ARG A 22 -10.30 -0.74 -17.19
N ASN A 23 -10.48 0.57 -17.29
CA ASN A 23 -10.94 1.25 -18.52
C ASN A 23 -9.79 1.53 -19.51
N GLY A 24 -8.59 1.03 -19.28
CA GLY A 24 -7.45 1.12 -20.19
C GLY A 24 -6.84 2.52 -20.35
N LYS A 25 -7.15 3.45 -19.45
CA LYS A 25 -6.71 4.85 -19.57
C LYS A 25 -5.22 5.07 -19.36
N LEU A 26 -4.54 4.16 -18.67
CA LEU A 26 -3.09 4.22 -18.44
C LEU A 26 -2.27 3.42 -19.46
N GLY A 27 -2.91 2.65 -20.35
CA GLY A 27 -2.19 1.73 -21.25
C GLY A 27 -1.53 0.59 -20.48
N GLU A 28 -0.32 0.17 -20.93
CA GLU A 28 0.46 -0.86 -20.25
C GLU A 28 1.11 -0.30 -18.99
N LEU A 29 0.91 -0.97 -17.85
CA LEU A 29 1.46 -0.53 -16.57
C LEU A 29 2.95 -0.82 -16.50
N LEU A 30 3.72 0.15 -16.00
CA LEU A 30 5.19 0.12 -15.94
C LEU A 30 5.72 0.17 -14.51
N HIS A 31 5.17 1.08 -13.70
CA HIS A 31 5.71 1.40 -12.37
C HIS A 31 4.59 1.74 -11.39
N GLY A 32 4.81 1.40 -10.11
CA GLY A 32 3.98 1.83 -9.00
C GLY A 32 4.81 2.34 -7.83
N GLU A 33 4.21 3.23 -7.03
CA GLU A 33 4.78 3.65 -5.75
C GLU A 33 3.77 3.40 -4.65
N ALA A 34 4.23 2.75 -3.61
CA ALA A 34 3.45 2.32 -2.45
C ALA A 34 4.13 2.79 -1.16
N ALA A 35 3.38 3.16 -0.16
CA ALA A 35 3.99 3.50 1.13
C ALA A 35 3.05 3.28 2.31
N TYR A 36 3.64 3.21 3.49
CA TYR A 36 3.00 3.53 4.75
C TYR A 36 3.89 4.53 5.47
N ILE A 37 3.53 5.81 5.35
CA ILE A 37 4.23 6.92 5.98
C ILE A 37 3.26 7.55 6.97
N HIS A 38 3.57 7.41 8.26
CA HIS A 38 2.68 7.81 9.35
C HIS A 38 3.47 8.10 10.61
N ASP A 39 3.58 9.34 11.05
CA ASP A 39 4.24 9.62 12.32
C ASP A 39 3.46 8.99 13.49
N LEU A 40 3.96 7.87 13.98
CA LEU A 40 3.38 7.11 15.08
C LEU A 40 4.24 7.12 16.35
N ARG A 41 5.17 8.05 16.49
CA ARG A 41 6.02 8.17 17.68
C ARG A 41 5.21 8.36 18.96
N PHE A 42 4.10 9.13 18.87
CA PHE A 42 3.20 9.36 20.00
C PHE A 42 2.62 8.06 20.61
N GLN A 43 2.52 6.97 19.83
CA GLN A 43 2.06 5.68 20.32
C GLN A 43 3.05 5.03 21.32
N MET A 44 4.27 5.55 21.47
CA MET A 44 5.20 5.11 22.52
C MET A 44 4.64 5.35 23.93
N ASN A 45 3.61 6.19 24.09
CA ASN A 45 2.87 6.34 25.35
C ASN A 45 2.01 5.09 25.69
N GLU A 46 1.75 4.19 24.75
CA GLU A 46 1.06 2.92 24.98
C GLU A 46 2.06 1.86 25.46
N GLU A 47 2.43 1.93 26.74
CA GLU A 47 3.58 1.19 27.27
C GLU A 47 3.33 -0.28 27.56
N GLU A 48 2.14 -0.62 28.03
CA GLU A 48 1.82 -1.96 28.55
C GLU A 48 1.36 -2.89 27.42
N ARG A 49 0.27 -2.55 26.80
CA ARG A 49 -0.33 -3.33 25.74
C ARG A 49 -1.03 -2.41 24.75
N GLY A 50 -0.56 -2.38 23.53
CA GLY A 50 -1.12 -1.52 22.50
C GLY A 50 -0.21 -1.39 21.30
N THR A 51 -0.61 -0.54 20.36
CA THR A 51 0.12 -0.34 19.10
C THR A 51 1.53 0.22 19.33
N GLY A 52 1.71 1.08 20.34
CA GLY A 52 3.02 1.64 20.67
C GLY A 52 3.98 0.62 21.23
N SER A 53 3.52 -0.26 22.12
CA SER A 53 4.40 -1.25 22.77
C SER A 53 4.93 -2.29 21.78
N TRP A 54 4.13 -2.89 20.90
CA TRP A 54 4.63 -3.87 19.95
C TRP A 54 5.53 -3.24 18.89
N ARG A 55 5.17 -2.08 18.34
CA ARG A 55 6.02 -1.38 17.37
C ARG A 55 7.36 -1.03 17.93
N THR A 56 7.41 -0.41 19.13
CA THR A 56 8.64 0.00 19.77
C THR A 56 9.58 -1.17 20.00
N LEU A 57 9.05 -2.34 20.42
CA LEU A 57 9.84 -3.55 20.60
C LEU A 57 10.34 -4.14 19.28
N GLU A 58 9.58 -4.06 18.21
CA GLU A 58 10.03 -4.54 16.89
C GLU A 58 11.17 -3.68 16.30
N TYR A 59 11.26 -2.38 16.64
CA TYR A 59 12.38 -1.53 16.25
C TYR A 59 13.73 -1.93 16.89
N GLU A 60 13.70 -2.63 18.01
CA GLU A 60 14.90 -3.25 18.59
C GLU A 60 15.26 -4.58 17.92
N LYS A 61 14.24 -5.38 17.55
CA LYS A 61 14.42 -6.77 17.13
C LYS A 61 14.69 -6.94 15.64
N ARG A 62 14.16 -6.05 14.81
CA ARG A 62 14.13 -6.20 13.35
C ARG A 62 14.70 -4.98 12.65
N ARG A 63 15.06 -5.17 11.38
CA ARG A 63 15.34 -4.13 10.40
C ARG A 63 14.42 -4.32 9.21
N GLY A 64 14.12 -3.25 8.45
CA GLY A 64 13.28 -3.29 7.26
C GLY A 64 11.87 -2.77 7.48
N ASN A 65 10.99 -3.02 6.53
CA ASN A 65 9.62 -2.54 6.52
C ASN A 65 8.73 -3.39 7.43
N LEU A 66 8.12 -2.79 8.44
CA LEU A 66 7.21 -3.50 9.37
C LEU A 66 5.74 -3.49 8.92
N TYR A 67 5.36 -2.64 7.95
CA TYR A 67 3.95 -2.47 7.57
C TYR A 67 3.77 -2.18 6.06
N PRO A 68 4.02 -3.17 5.17
CA PRO A 68 4.00 -2.94 3.73
C PRO A 68 2.61 -2.92 3.11
N THR A 69 1.59 -3.53 3.75
CA THR A 69 0.35 -3.94 3.08
C THR A 69 -0.52 -2.77 2.64
N HIS A 70 -0.59 -1.68 3.42
CA HIS A 70 -1.42 -0.52 3.12
C HIS A 70 -1.07 0.19 1.82
N GLY A 71 0.20 0.22 1.45
CA GLY A 71 0.62 0.75 0.16
C GLY A 71 0.63 -0.30 -0.94
N LEU A 72 1.16 -1.50 -0.63
CA LEU A 72 1.38 -2.54 -1.63
C LEU A 72 0.08 -3.21 -2.11
N GLY A 73 -0.93 -3.35 -1.24
CA GLY A 73 -2.21 -3.96 -1.58
C GLY A 73 -2.87 -3.32 -2.81
N PRO A 74 -3.15 -2.00 -2.80
CA PRO A 74 -3.74 -1.32 -3.95
C PRO A 74 -2.90 -1.46 -5.22
N VAL A 75 -1.60 -1.19 -5.15
CA VAL A 75 -0.70 -1.27 -6.32
C VAL A 75 -0.65 -2.69 -6.90
N SER A 76 -0.67 -3.71 -6.04
CA SER A 76 -0.76 -5.12 -6.46
C SER A 76 -2.05 -5.41 -7.22
N GLN A 77 -3.19 -4.90 -6.75
CA GLN A 77 -4.46 -5.06 -7.44
C GLN A 77 -4.50 -4.31 -8.78
N TYR A 78 -3.93 -3.11 -8.85
CA TYR A 78 -3.82 -2.37 -10.11
C TYR A 78 -3.08 -3.18 -11.17
N MET A 79 -1.97 -3.80 -10.79
CA MET A 79 -1.10 -4.58 -11.68
C MET A 79 -1.56 -6.03 -11.87
N ASN A 80 -2.65 -6.48 -11.24
CA ASN A 80 -3.08 -7.88 -11.22
C ASN A 80 -1.97 -8.86 -10.79
N LEU A 81 -1.17 -8.50 -9.79
CA LEU A 81 -0.13 -9.39 -9.28
C LEU A 81 -0.75 -10.61 -8.58
N LEU A 82 -0.11 -11.78 -8.76
CA LEU A 82 -0.62 -13.10 -8.34
C LEU A 82 -1.93 -13.49 -9.04
N ARG A 83 -2.21 -12.89 -10.21
CA ARG A 83 -3.43 -13.11 -10.99
C ARG A 83 -3.11 -13.15 -12.48
N SER A 84 -3.10 -14.34 -13.06
CA SER A 84 -2.96 -14.69 -14.48
C SER A 84 -1.74 -14.15 -15.23
N GLU A 85 -1.36 -12.90 -15.11
CA GLU A 85 -0.36 -12.28 -15.98
C GLU A 85 1.01 -12.11 -15.34
N ASP A 86 1.05 -11.73 -14.05
CA ASP A 86 2.28 -11.28 -13.41
C ASP A 86 2.31 -11.66 -11.92
N THR A 87 3.51 -11.72 -11.38
CA THR A 87 3.72 -11.92 -9.94
C THR A 87 5.04 -11.27 -9.50
N PHE A 88 5.23 -11.19 -8.18
CA PHE A 88 6.46 -10.68 -7.58
C PHE A 88 7.65 -11.60 -7.93
N LYS A 89 8.78 -11.01 -8.30
CA LYS A 89 10.01 -11.76 -8.60
C LYS A 89 11.05 -11.58 -7.50
N SER A 90 11.49 -10.36 -7.28
CA SER A 90 12.55 -10.06 -6.31
C SER A 90 12.43 -8.63 -5.80
N LEU A 91 13.07 -8.35 -4.67
CA LEU A 91 13.24 -7.00 -4.16
C LEU A 91 14.68 -6.74 -3.69
N VAL A 92 15.03 -5.46 -3.64
CA VAL A 92 16.15 -4.90 -2.89
C VAL A 92 15.63 -3.89 -1.89
N SER A 93 16.27 -3.76 -0.73
CA SER A 93 15.83 -2.87 0.34
C SER A 93 16.98 -2.25 1.10
N LEU A 94 16.86 -0.96 1.41
CA LEU A 94 17.80 -0.19 2.21
C LEU A 94 17.05 0.59 3.29
N SER A 95 17.71 0.86 4.40
CA SER A 95 17.16 1.66 5.51
C SER A 95 18.08 2.82 5.87
N SER A 96 17.47 3.92 6.29
CA SER A 96 18.16 5.05 6.91
C SER A 96 18.70 4.68 8.31
N PRO A 97 19.47 5.55 8.99
CA PRO A 97 19.79 5.37 10.40
C PRO A 97 18.55 5.28 11.29
N ALA A 98 18.67 4.59 12.45
CA ALA A 98 17.63 4.43 13.46
C ALA A 98 17.74 5.54 14.52
N LEU A 99 17.10 6.67 14.35
CA LEU A 99 17.23 7.84 15.22
C LEU A 99 15.91 8.30 15.84
N GLY A 100 14.81 8.21 15.10
CA GLY A 100 13.56 8.88 15.44
C GLY A 100 12.95 8.43 16.77
N ARG A 101 12.80 7.11 16.99
CA ARG A 101 12.27 6.61 18.27
C ARG A 101 13.21 6.86 19.44
N LYS A 102 14.52 6.75 19.25
CA LYS A 102 15.49 7.04 20.28
C LYS A 102 15.37 8.49 20.74
N LYS A 103 15.40 9.42 19.80
CA LYS A 103 15.26 10.85 20.10
C LYS A 103 13.94 11.19 20.75
N PHE A 104 12.84 10.66 20.23
CA PHE A 104 11.53 10.85 20.83
C PHE A 104 11.48 10.32 22.28
N GLY A 105 12.09 9.15 22.53
CA GLY A 105 12.20 8.57 23.86
C GLY A 105 12.99 9.45 24.82
N GLU A 106 14.15 9.94 24.39
CA GLU A 106 15.02 10.84 25.18
C GLU A 106 14.32 12.16 25.53
N GLU A 107 13.50 12.69 24.64
CA GLU A 107 12.81 13.99 24.81
C GLU A 107 11.51 13.88 25.63
N ASN A 108 10.82 12.73 25.62
CA ASN A 108 9.47 12.62 26.17
C ASN A 108 9.35 11.70 27.39
N PHE A 109 10.38 10.93 27.73
CA PHE A 109 10.39 10.01 28.86
C PHE A 109 11.60 10.23 29.78
N PRO A 110 11.50 9.91 31.08
CA PRO A 110 12.64 9.94 32.00
C PRO A 110 13.81 9.07 31.51
N SER A 111 15.05 9.46 31.81
CA SER A 111 16.25 8.75 31.37
C SER A 111 16.31 7.27 31.77
N ASN A 112 15.67 6.89 32.87
CA ASN A 112 15.56 5.51 33.33
C ASN A 112 14.40 4.73 32.72
N HIS A 113 13.61 5.35 31.84
CA HIS A 113 12.45 4.71 31.22
C HIS A 113 12.84 3.53 30.34
N LYS A 114 11.99 2.51 30.26
CA LYS A 114 12.26 1.27 29.49
C LYS A 114 12.58 1.54 28.02
N TRP A 115 11.91 2.51 27.39
CA TRP A 115 12.16 2.86 25.99
C TRP A 115 13.55 3.48 25.77
N ASN A 116 14.10 4.19 26.74
CA ASN A 116 15.43 4.77 26.66
C ASN A 116 16.57 3.76 26.90
N LYS A 117 16.23 2.52 27.27
CA LYS A 117 17.20 1.42 27.47
C LYS A 117 17.29 0.51 26.24
N LEU A 118 16.40 0.63 25.26
CA LEU A 118 16.39 -0.19 24.05
C LEU A 118 17.48 0.22 23.07
N ASN A 119 18.04 -0.75 22.38
CA ASN A 119 18.96 -0.53 21.29
C ASN A 119 18.20 -0.57 19.95
N TYR A 120 17.65 0.57 19.53
CA TYR A 120 16.92 0.68 18.28
C TYR A 120 17.85 0.45 17.08
N GLN A 121 17.54 -0.54 16.26
CA GLN A 121 18.31 -0.90 15.07
C GLN A 121 17.51 -0.83 13.76
N ASN A 122 16.17 -0.73 13.83
CA ASN A 122 15.36 -0.54 12.64
C ASN A 122 15.47 0.91 12.16
N GLY A 123 15.95 1.12 10.94
CA GLY A 123 16.06 2.45 10.35
C GLY A 123 14.72 3.16 10.26
N ASP A 124 14.72 4.47 10.37
CA ASP A 124 13.51 5.29 10.42
C ASP A 124 12.74 5.23 9.09
N ILE A 125 13.46 5.24 7.97
CA ILE A 125 12.87 5.14 6.63
C ILE A 125 13.42 3.87 5.97
N ASN A 126 12.53 2.99 5.55
CA ASN A 126 12.88 1.85 4.70
C ASN A 126 12.38 2.09 3.28
N THR A 127 13.24 1.89 2.29
CA THR A 127 12.89 2.01 0.86
C THR A 127 13.28 0.73 0.14
N SER A 128 12.32 0.16 -0.56
CA SER A 128 12.48 -1.08 -1.31
C SER A 128 12.07 -0.89 -2.76
N ILE A 129 12.75 -1.57 -3.68
CA ILE A 129 12.33 -1.68 -5.08
C ILE A 129 12.03 -3.15 -5.36
N ILE A 130 10.80 -3.41 -5.76
CA ILE A 130 10.34 -4.73 -6.19
C ILE A 130 10.38 -4.79 -7.72
N LYS A 131 10.80 -5.93 -8.25
CA LYS A 131 10.69 -6.28 -9.67
C LYS A 131 9.69 -7.43 -9.83
N THR A 132 8.80 -7.34 -10.81
CA THR A 132 7.87 -8.42 -11.19
C THR A 132 8.45 -9.30 -12.29
N TYR A 133 7.78 -10.41 -12.61
CA TYR A 133 8.21 -11.28 -13.71
C TYR A 133 8.09 -10.61 -15.08
N LEU A 134 7.07 -9.77 -15.31
CA LEU A 134 6.96 -8.95 -16.53
C LEU A 134 7.94 -7.76 -16.57
N GLY A 135 8.76 -7.57 -15.52
CA GLY A 135 9.74 -6.49 -15.46
C GLY A 135 9.21 -5.16 -14.94
N ARG A 136 7.94 -5.08 -14.54
CA ARG A 136 7.37 -3.92 -13.85
C ARG A 136 8.11 -3.67 -12.54
N THR A 137 8.13 -2.43 -12.08
CA THR A 137 8.77 -2.07 -10.82
C THR A 137 7.77 -1.47 -9.84
N ILE A 138 8.00 -1.71 -8.53
CA ILE A 138 7.22 -1.06 -7.47
C ILE A 138 8.20 -0.53 -6.42
N MET A 139 8.17 0.77 -6.16
CA MET A 139 8.82 1.34 -5.00
C MET A 139 7.90 1.18 -3.79
N VAL A 140 8.43 0.65 -2.68
CA VAL A 140 7.71 0.57 -1.40
C VAL A 140 8.49 1.31 -0.34
N GLN A 141 7.87 2.34 0.26
CA GLN A 141 8.49 3.11 1.33
C GLN A 141 7.70 2.97 2.64
N TRP A 142 8.42 2.92 3.76
CA TRP A 142 7.85 2.85 5.10
C TRP A 142 8.57 3.80 6.04
N ASP A 143 7.80 4.54 6.85
CA ASP A 143 8.27 5.47 7.86
C ASP A 143 7.17 5.68 8.92
N GLU A 144 7.48 5.36 10.19
CA GLU A 144 6.59 5.60 11.34
C GLU A 144 7.25 6.49 12.40
N THR A 145 8.40 7.09 12.12
CA THR A 145 9.27 7.69 13.14
C THR A 145 9.78 9.08 12.82
N SER A 146 9.38 9.64 11.69
CA SER A 146 9.76 11.00 11.33
C SER A 146 8.55 11.92 11.10
N PRO A 147 8.72 13.25 11.25
CA PRO A 147 7.63 14.22 11.10
C PRO A 147 7.32 14.45 9.62
N ARG A 148 6.65 13.50 9.00
CA ARG A 148 6.22 13.55 7.61
C ARG A 148 4.69 13.38 7.53
N PRO A 149 3.98 14.21 6.74
CA PRO A 149 2.54 14.06 6.53
C PRO A 149 2.17 12.66 6.07
N TYR A 150 1.05 12.15 6.57
CA TYR A 150 0.53 10.85 6.19
C TYR A 150 0.37 10.71 4.67
N THR A 151 0.90 9.63 4.14
CA THR A 151 0.69 9.26 2.73
C THR A 151 0.95 7.77 2.50
N ARG A 152 0.23 7.19 1.57
CA ARG A 152 0.50 5.85 1.01
C ARG A 152 1.21 5.92 -0.34
N LEU A 153 1.57 7.12 -0.79
CA LEU A 153 2.01 7.46 -2.15
C LEU A 153 0.92 7.13 -3.18
N ASN A 154 0.53 5.86 -3.28
CA ASN A 154 -0.54 5.38 -4.16
C ASN A 154 -0.37 5.90 -5.60
N LEU A 155 0.81 5.66 -6.18
CA LEU A 155 1.11 6.07 -7.55
C LEU A 155 1.11 4.85 -8.46
N ILE A 156 0.54 5.03 -9.65
CA ILE A 156 0.58 4.03 -10.72
C ILE A 156 0.79 4.71 -12.06
N GLN A 157 1.78 4.24 -12.80
CA GLN A 157 2.18 4.77 -14.08
C GLN A 157 2.14 3.71 -15.17
N GLY A 158 1.61 4.11 -16.31
CA GLY A 158 1.59 3.31 -17.52
C GLY A 158 2.09 4.09 -18.74
N THR A 159 1.96 3.50 -19.92
CA THR A 159 2.42 4.08 -21.18
C THR A 159 1.58 5.27 -21.68
N LYS A 160 0.38 5.49 -21.10
CA LYS A 160 -0.56 6.54 -21.53
C LYS A 160 -0.95 7.51 -20.42
N GLY A 161 -0.36 7.39 -19.24
CA GLY A 161 -0.66 8.30 -18.15
C GLY A 161 -0.20 7.81 -16.80
N ILE A 162 -0.47 8.63 -15.80
CA ILE A 162 -0.08 8.43 -14.41
C ILE A 162 -1.20 8.92 -13.47
N LEU A 163 -1.43 8.18 -12.40
CA LEU A 163 -2.27 8.56 -11.28
C LEU A 163 -1.42 8.58 -10.01
N ALA A 164 -1.62 9.56 -9.16
CA ALA A 164 -0.91 9.65 -7.88
C ALA A 164 -1.83 10.17 -6.78
N GLY A 165 -1.73 9.57 -5.61
CA GLY A 165 -2.43 9.99 -4.40
C GLY A 165 -1.63 10.96 -3.53
N GLY A 166 -2.25 11.47 -2.50
CA GLY A 166 -1.72 12.29 -1.44
C GLY A 166 -0.92 13.56 -1.83
N PRO A 167 -1.49 14.57 -2.52
CA PRO A 167 -2.86 14.73 -2.97
C PRO A 167 -3.15 14.02 -4.29
N THR A 168 -4.42 13.68 -4.53
CA THR A 168 -4.87 13.05 -5.77
C THR A 168 -4.60 13.94 -6.98
N ARG A 169 -3.91 13.39 -7.97
CA ARG A 169 -3.58 14.07 -9.24
C ARG A 169 -3.41 13.05 -10.35
N ALA A 170 -3.57 13.48 -11.58
CA ALA A 170 -3.46 12.63 -12.76
C ALA A 170 -2.79 13.37 -13.91
N ALA A 171 -2.18 12.65 -14.84
CA ALA A 171 -1.81 13.17 -16.15
C ALA A 171 -2.02 12.07 -17.20
N PHE A 172 -2.42 12.46 -18.40
CA PHE A 172 -2.67 11.55 -19.52
C PHE A 172 -2.05 12.11 -20.80
N ASP A 173 -1.54 11.25 -21.66
CA ASP A 173 -0.91 11.63 -22.94
C ASP A 173 -1.87 12.38 -23.88
N ASN A 174 -3.17 12.06 -23.83
CA ASN A 174 -4.21 12.73 -24.60
C ASN A 174 -5.10 13.65 -23.77
N GLY A 175 -4.66 14.01 -22.56
CA GLY A 175 -5.41 14.84 -21.63
C GLY A 175 -6.68 14.16 -21.09
N PHE A 176 -7.51 14.96 -20.45
CA PHE A 176 -8.81 14.54 -19.94
C PHE A 176 -9.83 15.67 -20.16
N GLU A 177 -10.79 15.47 -21.06
CA GLU A 177 -11.84 16.43 -21.43
C GLU A 177 -11.27 17.81 -21.82
N ASN A 178 -11.58 18.85 -21.04
CA ASN A 178 -11.10 20.22 -21.28
C ASN A 178 -9.79 20.54 -20.54
N TYR A 179 -9.19 19.55 -19.86
CA TYR A 179 -7.92 19.74 -19.20
C TYR A 179 -6.75 19.48 -20.14
N SER A 180 -5.59 20.00 -19.77
CA SER A 180 -4.40 19.92 -20.59
C SER A 180 -4.13 18.50 -21.13
N ASN A 181 -3.87 18.41 -22.43
CA ASN A 181 -3.32 17.21 -23.07
C ASN A 181 -1.78 17.15 -22.99
N ASP A 182 -1.17 18.02 -22.20
CA ASP A 182 0.24 18.02 -21.89
C ASP A 182 0.50 17.02 -20.75
N ALA A 183 1.10 15.89 -21.07
CA ALA A 183 1.38 14.82 -20.12
C ALA A 183 2.38 15.23 -19.01
N GLU A 184 3.07 16.36 -19.15
CA GLU A 184 3.95 16.91 -18.12
C GLU A 184 3.21 17.81 -17.11
N LYS A 185 1.90 18.01 -17.29
CA LYS A 185 1.07 18.82 -16.39
C LYS A 185 0.07 17.99 -15.61
N TRP A 186 0.13 18.10 -14.30
CA TRP A 186 -0.84 17.48 -13.42
C TRP A 186 -2.24 18.10 -13.55
N ILE A 187 -3.23 17.24 -13.73
CA ILE A 187 -4.64 17.55 -13.48
C ILE A 187 -4.83 17.53 -11.96
N THR A 188 -5.36 18.63 -11.41
CA THR A 188 -5.62 18.81 -9.96
C THR A 188 -6.98 19.50 -9.75
N GLY A 189 -7.40 19.67 -8.50
CA GLY A 189 -8.59 20.44 -8.13
C GLY A 189 -9.83 19.98 -8.89
N LYS A 190 -10.50 20.89 -9.60
CA LYS A 190 -11.74 20.60 -10.34
C LYS A 190 -11.61 19.46 -11.35
N GLY A 191 -10.44 19.26 -11.95
CA GLY A 191 -10.22 18.15 -12.87
C GLY A 191 -10.26 16.79 -12.15
N ILE A 192 -9.79 16.74 -10.93
CA ILE A 192 -9.89 15.53 -10.10
C ILE A 192 -11.34 15.31 -9.64
N GLU A 193 -12.10 16.35 -9.32
CA GLU A 193 -13.52 16.22 -9.02
C GLU A 193 -14.28 15.58 -10.19
N GLN A 194 -14.03 16.01 -11.43
CA GLN A 194 -14.62 15.41 -12.63
C GLN A 194 -14.15 13.97 -12.87
N LEU A 195 -12.89 13.65 -12.55
CA LEU A 195 -12.41 12.25 -12.59
C LEU A 195 -13.20 11.38 -11.62
N TYR A 196 -13.46 11.84 -10.41
CA TYR A 196 -14.31 11.14 -9.44
C TYR A 196 -15.74 10.99 -9.98
N GLU A 197 -16.37 12.03 -10.49
CA GLU A 197 -17.71 11.95 -11.05
C GLU A 197 -17.82 10.89 -12.14
N LYS A 198 -16.83 10.82 -13.02
CA LYS A 198 -16.81 9.90 -14.16
C LYS A 198 -16.39 8.48 -13.78
N PHE A 199 -15.37 8.34 -12.91
CA PHE A 199 -14.71 7.07 -12.62
C PHE A 199 -14.85 6.59 -11.17
N ASP A 200 -15.67 7.21 -10.32
CA ASP A 200 -15.99 6.61 -9.04
C ASP A 200 -16.44 5.16 -9.24
N HIS A 201 -15.81 4.24 -8.53
CA HIS A 201 -16.06 2.82 -8.68
C HIS A 201 -17.51 2.45 -8.33
N PRO A 202 -18.17 1.56 -9.07
CA PRO A 202 -19.57 1.17 -8.80
C PRO A 202 -19.79 0.71 -7.35
N LEU A 203 -18.87 -0.04 -6.79
CA LEU A 203 -18.91 -0.48 -5.38
C LEU A 203 -18.96 0.73 -4.42
N TYR A 204 -18.12 1.73 -4.65
CA TYR A 204 -18.12 2.95 -3.83
C TYR A 204 -19.44 3.70 -3.96
N LYS A 205 -19.92 3.91 -5.20
CA LYS A 205 -21.22 4.57 -5.45
C LYS A 205 -22.37 3.86 -4.73
N ARG A 206 -22.37 2.52 -4.72
CA ARG A 206 -23.40 1.69 -4.09
C ARG A 206 -23.38 1.75 -2.55
N LEU A 207 -22.21 1.82 -1.94
CA LEU A 207 -22.05 1.60 -0.49
C LEU A 207 -21.68 2.84 0.32
N ASN A 208 -21.13 3.89 -0.29
CA ASN A 208 -20.57 5.02 0.44
C ASN A 208 -21.56 5.67 1.44
N SER A 209 -22.83 5.86 1.04
CA SER A 209 -23.84 6.46 1.94
C SER A 209 -24.15 5.61 3.17
N LYS A 210 -23.97 4.28 3.07
CA LYS A 210 -24.22 3.33 4.15
C LYS A 210 -23.01 3.15 5.08
N THR A 211 -21.80 3.41 4.56
CA THR A 211 -20.55 3.08 5.25
C THR A 211 -19.73 4.28 5.70
N LYS A 212 -20.09 5.50 5.29
CA LYS A 212 -19.31 6.74 5.53
C LYS A 212 -18.91 6.99 6.99
N TYR A 213 -19.64 6.43 7.95
CA TYR A 213 -19.36 6.55 9.39
C TYR A 213 -18.67 5.31 9.98
N SER A 214 -18.39 4.30 9.17
CA SER A 214 -17.53 3.18 9.60
C SER A 214 -16.06 3.62 9.64
N GLY A 215 -15.19 2.81 10.22
CA GLY A 215 -13.77 3.13 10.39
C GLY A 215 -13.07 3.55 9.09
N HIS A 216 -12.02 4.36 9.23
CA HIS A 216 -11.14 4.80 8.15
C HIS A 216 -11.88 5.46 6.97
N GLY A 217 -12.83 6.36 7.27
CA GLY A 217 -13.55 7.12 6.23
C GLY A 217 -14.49 6.27 5.38
N GLY A 218 -14.94 5.12 5.89
CA GLY A 218 -15.89 4.23 5.21
C GLY A 218 -15.28 2.97 4.62
N MET A 219 -13.95 2.89 4.47
CA MET A 219 -13.25 1.75 3.88
C MET A 219 -13.55 0.43 4.61
N ASP A 220 -13.55 0.45 5.94
CA ASP A 220 -13.82 -0.74 6.76
C ASP A 220 -15.22 -1.29 6.51
N GLY A 221 -16.21 -0.42 6.40
CA GLY A 221 -17.58 -0.80 6.12
C GLY A 221 -17.76 -1.39 4.73
N ILE A 222 -17.12 -0.81 3.71
CA ILE A 222 -17.15 -1.33 2.34
C ILE A 222 -16.51 -2.72 2.30
N MET A 223 -15.35 -2.89 2.92
CA MET A 223 -14.67 -4.18 3.03
C MET A 223 -15.54 -5.24 3.70
N MET A 224 -16.11 -4.93 4.86
CA MET A 224 -16.97 -5.86 5.59
C MET A 224 -18.21 -6.24 4.78
N TYR A 225 -18.82 -5.27 4.09
CA TYR A 225 -19.96 -5.54 3.22
C TYR A 225 -19.57 -6.52 2.10
N ARG A 226 -18.40 -6.34 1.48
CA ARG A 226 -17.90 -7.23 0.44
C ARG A 226 -17.63 -8.64 0.95
N ILE A 227 -17.07 -8.80 2.13
CA ILE A 227 -16.86 -10.12 2.74
C ILE A 227 -18.19 -10.85 2.86
N VAL A 228 -19.21 -10.20 3.46
CA VAL A 228 -20.53 -10.78 3.61
C VAL A 228 -21.17 -11.12 2.26
N GLU A 229 -21.09 -10.21 1.29
CA GLU A 229 -21.64 -10.41 -0.05
C GLU A 229 -20.97 -11.59 -0.78
N CYS A 230 -19.65 -11.70 -0.71
CA CYS A 230 -18.93 -12.83 -1.29
C CYS A 230 -19.36 -14.17 -0.66
N LEU A 231 -19.44 -14.23 0.67
CA LEU A 231 -19.82 -15.44 1.38
C LEU A 231 -21.26 -15.85 1.10
N GLN A 232 -22.19 -14.89 1.06
CA GLN A 232 -23.61 -15.17 0.78
C GLN A 232 -23.87 -15.67 -0.65
N ASN A 233 -23.06 -15.20 -1.60
CA ASN A 233 -23.25 -15.51 -3.02
C ASN A 233 -22.27 -16.56 -3.55
N GLY A 234 -21.45 -17.18 -2.68
CA GLY A 234 -20.46 -18.17 -3.08
C GLY A 234 -19.37 -17.63 -4.00
N LEU A 235 -19.08 -16.31 -3.91
CA LEU A 235 -18.05 -15.66 -4.70
C LEU A 235 -16.68 -15.81 -4.01
N PRO A 236 -15.58 -15.80 -4.79
CA PRO A 236 -14.25 -15.71 -4.20
C PRO A 236 -14.09 -14.38 -3.48
N LEU A 237 -13.34 -14.39 -2.37
CA LEU A 237 -12.99 -13.17 -1.64
C LEU A 237 -12.05 -12.28 -2.47
N ASP A 238 -12.21 -10.97 -2.35
CA ASP A 238 -11.53 -9.98 -3.18
C ASP A 238 -9.99 -9.99 -2.98
N GLN A 239 -9.54 -10.40 -1.80
CA GLN A 239 -8.13 -10.48 -1.40
C GLN A 239 -7.87 -11.86 -0.82
N ASN A 240 -7.28 -12.74 -1.60
CA ASN A 240 -7.09 -14.12 -1.19
C ASN A 240 -5.87 -14.29 -0.26
N VAL A 241 -5.75 -15.49 0.34
CA VAL A 241 -4.67 -15.81 1.27
C VAL A 241 -3.29 -15.72 0.64
N TYR A 242 -3.16 -16.00 -0.64
CA TYR A 242 -1.86 -15.96 -1.34
C TYR A 242 -1.37 -14.52 -1.56
N GLU A 243 -2.29 -13.61 -1.91
CA GLU A 243 -2.00 -12.18 -1.98
C GLU A 243 -1.58 -11.65 -0.61
N GLY A 244 -2.35 -11.96 0.44
CA GLY A 244 -2.02 -11.58 1.80
C GLY A 244 -0.66 -12.12 2.27
N SER A 245 -0.34 -13.37 1.94
CA SER A 245 0.97 -13.97 2.26
C SER A 245 2.12 -13.29 1.52
N ALA A 246 1.94 -12.99 0.23
CA ALA A 246 2.97 -12.31 -0.56
C ALA A 246 3.21 -10.87 -0.08
N TRP A 247 2.16 -10.10 0.20
CA TRP A 247 2.32 -8.74 0.74
C TRP A 247 3.00 -8.75 2.11
N SER A 248 2.62 -9.69 2.99
CA SER A 248 3.21 -9.81 4.33
C SER A 248 4.65 -10.31 4.29
N SER A 249 5.05 -11.07 3.27
CA SER A 249 6.42 -11.58 3.14
C SER A 249 7.47 -10.47 2.98
N LEU A 250 7.06 -9.26 2.58
CA LEU A 250 7.95 -8.11 2.52
C LEU A 250 8.62 -7.81 3.87
N ILE A 251 7.94 -8.05 4.99
CA ILE A 251 8.51 -7.84 6.33
C ILE A 251 9.82 -8.61 6.48
N GLU A 252 9.81 -9.87 6.11
CA GLU A 252 10.99 -10.74 6.22
C GLU A 252 12.01 -10.48 5.08
N LEU A 253 11.53 -10.30 3.85
CA LEU A 253 12.40 -10.08 2.70
C LEU A 253 13.16 -8.76 2.78
N THR A 254 12.51 -7.69 3.24
CA THR A 254 13.18 -6.39 3.45
C THR A 254 14.21 -6.48 4.57
N SER A 255 13.89 -7.22 5.66
CA SER A 255 14.84 -7.47 6.75
C SER A 255 16.08 -8.21 6.26
N LYS A 256 15.91 -9.26 5.48
CA LYS A 256 17.04 -10.01 4.89
C LYS A 256 17.89 -9.13 3.96
N SER A 257 17.25 -8.33 3.10
CA SER A 257 17.95 -7.44 2.18
C SER A 257 18.75 -6.39 2.94
N VAL A 258 18.13 -5.67 3.90
CA VAL A 258 18.78 -4.64 4.71
C VAL A 258 19.97 -5.19 5.52
N ASN A 259 19.82 -6.40 6.10
CA ASN A 259 20.90 -7.04 6.87
C ASN A 259 22.06 -7.53 5.99
N ASN A 260 21.91 -7.54 4.67
CA ASN A 260 22.91 -7.93 3.69
C ASN A 260 23.18 -6.81 2.66
N ASP A 261 23.25 -5.58 3.12
CA ASP A 261 23.62 -4.38 2.34
C ASP A 261 22.86 -4.23 1.02
N GLY A 262 21.54 -4.49 1.05
CA GLY A 262 20.70 -4.39 -0.13
C GLY A 262 20.76 -5.60 -1.07
N HIS A 263 21.30 -6.74 -0.64
CA HIS A 263 21.34 -7.92 -1.48
C HIS A 263 19.93 -8.35 -1.93
N PRO A 264 19.72 -8.65 -3.23
CA PRO A 264 18.41 -9.03 -3.75
C PRO A 264 17.82 -10.26 -3.06
N GLN A 265 16.52 -10.19 -2.75
CA GLN A 265 15.75 -11.30 -2.18
C GLN A 265 14.66 -11.72 -3.16
N ASN A 266 14.53 -13.02 -3.39
CA ASN A 266 13.45 -13.57 -4.22
C ASN A 266 12.17 -13.73 -3.40
N PHE A 267 11.04 -13.43 -4.01
CA PHE A 267 9.74 -13.72 -3.42
C PHE A 267 9.44 -15.22 -3.44
N PRO A 268 8.92 -15.77 -2.35
CA PRO A 268 8.37 -17.12 -2.37
C PRO A 268 7.08 -17.15 -3.18
N ASP A 269 6.89 -18.17 -3.97
CA ASP A 269 5.61 -18.42 -4.63
C ASP A 269 4.73 -19.31 -3.74
N PHE A 270 3.80 -18.68 -3.03
CA PHE A 270 2.86 -19.36 -2.15
C PHE A 270 1.81 -20.16 -2.92
N THR A 271 1.61 -19.87 -4.20
CA THR A 271 0.62 -20.54 -5.06
C THR A 271 1.18 -21.79 -5.75
N ARG A 272 2.51 -22.01 -5.69
CA ARG A 272 3.22 -23.08 -6.42
C ARG A 272 2.95 -23.05 -7.93
N GLY A 273 2.89 -21.86 -8.51
CA GLY A 273 2.62 -21.63 -9.91
C GLY A 273 1.15 -21.44 -10.27
N ASP A 274 0.21 -21.68 -9.35
CA ASP A 274 -1.22 -21.63 -9.67
C ASP A 274 -1.77 -20.20 -9.85
N TRP A 275 -0.97 -19.17 -9.55
CA TRP A 275 -1.35 -17.77 -9.80
C TRP A 275 -1.72 -17.51 -11.28
N VAL A 276 -1.18 -18.27 -12.22
CA VAL A 276 -1.51 -18.18 -13.66
C VAL A 276 -2.98 -18.50 -13.95
N ASN A 277 -3.61 -19.32 -13.12
CA ASN A 277 -5.02 -19.72 -13.22
C ASN A 277 -5.96 -18.80 -12.41
N THR A 278 -5.42 -17.93 -11.57
CA THR A 278 -6.23 -16.99 -10.78
C THR A 278 -6.75 -15.87 -11.68
N LYS A 279 -8.07 -15.67 -11.69
CA LYS A 279 -8.69 -14.62 -12.49
C LYS A 279 -8.19 -13.23 -12.09
N LYS A 280 -8.06 -12.34 -13.08
CA LYS A 280 -7.79 -10.92 -12.84
C LYS A 280 -8.82 -10.33 -11.88
N PHE A 281 -8.37 -9.41 -11.04
CA PHE A 281 -9.27 -8.63 -10.22
C PHE A 281 -9.90 -7.54 -11.08
N ASP A 282 -11.20 -7.62 -11.29
CA ASP A 282 -11.96 -6.74 -12.17
C ASP A 282 -12.85 -5.78 -11.36
N ILE A 283 -13.61 -4.95 -12.06
CA ILE A 283 -14.54 -4.01 -11.45
C ILE A 283 -15.68 -4.79 -10.79
N ILE A 284 -15.93 -4.48 -9.53
CA ILE A 284 -17.04 -5.02 -8.74
C ILE A 284 -18.24 -4.08 -8.89
N SER A 285 -19.33 -4.59 -9.42
CA SER A 285 -20.57 -3.83 -9.62
C SER A 285 -21.54 -3.97 -8.44
#